data_fca10dffcaf9dcf89759f658fe6381e1
#
_entry.id   fca10dffcaf9dcf89759f658fe6381e1
#
_cell.length_a   1.000
_cell.length_b   1.000
_cell.length_c   1.000
_cell.angle_alpha   90.00
_cell.angle_beta   90.00
_cell.angle_gamma   90.00
#
_symmetry.space_group_name_H-M   'P 1'
#
loop_
_entity.id
_entity.type
_entity.pdbx_description
1 polymer ?
#
loop_
_entity_poly.entity_id
_entity_poly.type
_entity_poly.pdbx_seq_one_letter_code
_entity_poly.pdbx_strand_id
1 'polypeptide(L)'
;LSGLVQTSLLNAIIKVSGIDAGKPANSVTRSERQQLVQLLKKLPMTPTGLMGLDKAIIASGGVKLEEVDFKTMRSKLFSNLYLVGDILNIDRPSGGYSLQLCWTTGYVAGSSAAQKSL
;
A
#
# COMPACT_ATOMS: atom_id res chain seq x y z
N LEU A 1 5.89 1.15 26.63
CA LEU A 1 5.99 1.11 25.14
C LEU A 1 4.83 0.33 24.50
N SER A 2 4.20 -0.60 25.20
CA SER A 2 3.11 -1.45 24.69
C SER A 2 1.87 -0.69 24.14
N GLY A 3 1.69 0.56 24.50
CA GLY A 3 0.61 1.40 23.94
C GLY A 3 1.00 2.24 22.72
N LEU A 4 2.28 2.23 22.31
CA LEU A 4 2.79 3.09 21.21
C LEU A 4 3.00 2.32 19.91
N VAL A 5 3.30 1.03 19.98
CA VAL A 5 3.61 0.19 18.82
C VAL A 5 3.03 -1.21 18.99
N GLN A 6 2.82 -1.92 17.89
CA GLN A 6 2.38 -3.31 17.91
C GLN A 6 3.40 -4.19 18.64
N THR A 7 2.93 -5.24 19.30
CA THR A 7 3.77 -6.14 20.13
C THR A 7 4.90 -6.80 19.33
N SER A 8 4.63 -7.19 18.08
CA SER A 8 5.65 -7.77 17.20
C SER A 8 6.81 -6.82 16.92
N LEU A 9 6.48 -5.54 16.64
CA LEU A 9 7.48 -4.50 16.41
C LEU A 9 8.22 -4.14 17.70
N LEU A 10 7.53 -4.10 18.83
CA LEU A 10 8.13 -3.87 20.14
C LEU A 10 9.21 -4.91 20.46
N ASN A 11 8.89 -6.18 20.27
CA ASN A 11 9.84 -7.28 20.49
C ASN A 11 11.10 -7.14 19.60
N ALA A 12 10.92 -6.76 18.34
CA ALA A 12 12.03 -6.51 17.43
C ALA A 12 12.92 -5.35 17.91
N ILE A 13 12.31 -4.23 18.34
CA ILE A 13 13.03 -3.06 18.85
C ILE A 13 13.82 -3.41 20.11
N ILE A 14 13.22 -4.12 21.07
CA ILE A 14 13.90 -4.53 22.30
C ILE A 14 15.09 -5.44 21.96
N LYS A 15 14.90 -6.40 21.07
CA LYS A 15 15.98 -7.31 20.63
C LYS A 15 17.13 -6.53 19.97
N VAL A 16 16.85 -5.57 19.11
CA VAL A 16 17.87 -4.76 18.40
C VAL A 16 18.55 -3.78 19.37
N SER A 17 17.84 -3.28 20.38
CA SER A 17 18.41 -2.37 21.38
C SER A 17 19.42 -3.05 22.31
N GLY A 18 19.37 -4.36 22.47
CA GLY A 18 20.19 -5.09 23.46
C GLY A 18 19.80 -4.81 24.92
N ILE A 19 18.69 -4.12 25.16
CA ILE A 19 18.19 -3.83 26.51
C ILE A 19 17.45 -5.06 27.03
N ASP A 20 17.73 -5.45 28.26
CA ASP A 20 17.01 -6.56 28.89
C ASP A 20 15.51 -6.27 28.98
N ALA A 21 14.69 -7.14 28.39
CA ALA A 21 13.23 -7.01 28.39
C ALA A 21 12.63 -7.10 29.82
N GLY A 22 13.31 -7.78 30.75
CA GLY A 22 12.91 -7.89 32.16
C GLY A 22 13.32 -6.70 33.03
N LYS A 23 14.07 -5.74 32.47
CA LYS A 23 14.57 -4.57 33.21
C LYS A 23 13.42 -3.69 33.67
N PRO A 24 13.32 -3.36 34.98
CA PRO A 24 12.32 -2.42 35.47
C PRO A 24 12.41 -1.05 34.77
N ALA A 25 11.25 -0.45 34.46
CA ALA A 25 11.20 0.80 33.70
C ALA A 25 11.92 1.98 34.39
N ASN A 26 11.93 1.99 35.73
CA ASN A 26 12.64 3.01 36.54
C ASN A 26 14.16 2.82 36.49
N SER A 27 14.65 1.65 36.10
CA SER A 27 16.09 1.36 35.99
C SER A 27 16.63 1.62 34.58
N VAL A 28 15.77 1.98 33.61
CA VAL A 28 16.19 2.30 32.24
C VAL A 28 16.94 3.62 32.24
N THR A 29 18.20 3.58 31.85
CA THR A 29 19.08 4.76 31.84
C THR A 29 18.67 5.79 30.78
N ARG A 30 19.20 7.00 30.89
CA ARG A 30 18.98 8.05 29.88
C ARG A 30 19.49 7.63 28.49
N SER A 31 20.64 6.99 28.45
CA SER A 31 21.23 6.49 27.19
C SER A 31 20.35 5.44 26.52
N GLU A 32 19.88 4.44 27.28
CA GLU A 32 18.97 3.41 26.77
C GLU A 32 17.66 4.00 26.26
N ARG A 33 17.10 5.00 26.95
CA ARG A 33 15.90 5.70 26.47
C ARG A 33 16.14 6.45 25.14
N GLN A 34 17.28 7.12 25.01
CA GLN A 34 17.65 7.78 23.77
C GLN A 34 17.82 6.78 22.63
N GLN A 35 18.45 5.63 22.89
CA GLN A 35 18.60 4.55 21.94
C GLN A 35 17.24 4.00 21.47
N LEU A 36 16.31 3.74 22.40
CA LEU A 36 14.95 3.32 22.05
C LEU A 36 14.22 4.34 21.18
N VAL A 37 14.34 5.63 21.50
CA VAL A 37 13.76 6.71 20.69
C VAL A 37 14.36 6.73 19.28
N GLN A 38 15.66 6.54 19.14
CA GLN A 38 16.32 6.45 17.84
C GLN A 38 15.84 5.24 17.04
N LEU A 39 15.73 4.08 17.66
CA LEU A 39 15.21 2.88 16.99
C LEU A 39 13.74 3.03 16.57
N LEU A 40 12.91 3.68 17.37
CA LEU A 40 11.52 3.97 17.02
C LEU A 40 11.40 4.91 15.80
N LYS A 41 12.34 5.87 15.67
CA LYS A 41 12.35 6.83 14.56
C LYS A 41 13.07 6.33 13.31
N LYS A 42 14.09 5.51 13.49
CA LYS A 42 15.00 5.06 12.41
C LYS A 42 15.41 3.61 12.68
N LEU A 43 14.45 2.68 12.59
CA LEU A 43 14.74 1.26 12.71
C LEU A 43 15.64 0.82 11.56
N PRO A 44 16.88 0.34 11.82
CA PRO A 44 17.75 -0.17 10.77
C PRO A 44 17.16 -1.47 10.20
N MET A 45 16.95 -1.52 8.89
CA MET A 45 16.48 -2.70 8.18
C MET A 45 17.29 -2.87 6.90
N THR A 46 17.74 -4.10 6.66
CA THR A 46 18.40 -4.46 5.40
C THR A 46 17.50 -5.42 4.65
N PRO A 47 16.87 -4.99 3.53
CA PRO A 47 16.10 -5.90 2.69
C PRO A 47 17.02 -6.99 2.14
N THR A 48 16.64 -8.24 2.29
CA THR A 48 17.40 -9.40 1.80
C THR A 48 16.82 -9.97 0.51
N GLY A 49 15.62 -9.53 0.11
CA GLY A 49 14.95 -9.97 -1.10
C GLY A 49 13.51 -9.48 -1.15
N LEU A 50 12.85 -9.77 -2.25
CA LEU A 50 11.42 -9.56 -2.44
C LEU A 50 10.65 -10.83 -2.10
N MET A 51 9.43 -10.68 -1.62
CA MET A 51 8.49 -11.78 -1.52
C MET A 51 8.09 -12.24 -2.92
N GLY A 52 7.67 -13.51 -3.07
CA GLY A 52 7.21 -14.03 -4.34
C GLY A 52 6.00 -13.25 -4.91
N LEU A 53 5.77 -13.38 -6.22
CA LEU A 53 4.66 -12.70 -6.91
C LEU A 53 3.28 -13.05 -6.33
N ASP A 54 3.15 -14.24 -5.73
CA ASP A 54 1.95 -14.68 -4.99
C ASP A 54 1.63 -13.82 -3.76
N LYS A 55 2.60 -13.03 -3.27
CA LYS A 55 2.45 -12.08 -2.15
C LYS A 55 2.33 -10.63 -2.61
N ALA A 56 2.36 -10.37 -3.91
CA ALA A 56 2.21 -9.02 -4.43
C ALA A 56 0.79 -8.50 -4.19
N ILE A 57 0.69 -7.32 -3.57
CA ILE A 57 -0.59 -6.66 -3.26
C ILE A 57 -0.89 -5.57 -4.29
N ILE A 58 0.16 -4.98 -4.86
CA ILE A 58 0.06 -3.88 -5.82
C ILE A 58 0.78 -4.29 -7.10
N ALA A 59 0.11 -4.12 -8.23
CA ALA A 59 0.71 -4.17 -9.55
C ALA A 59 0.99 -2.75 -10.03
N SER A 60 2.14 -2.56 -10.68
CA SER A 60 2.47 -1.32 -11.41
C SER A 60 2.50 -1.64 -12.91
N GLY A 61 2.02 -0.71 -13.72
CA GLY A 61 1.83 -0.90 -15.15
C GLY A 61 0.36 -1.05 -15.53
N GLY A 62 0.10 -1.30 -16.80
CA GLY A 62 -1.25 -1.45 -17.35
C GLY A 62 -1.42 -0.70 -18.67
N VAL A 63 -2.68 -0.52 -19.08
CA VAL A 63 -3.03 0.23 -20.28
C VAL A 63 -2.70 1.70 -20.09
N LYS A 64 -2.04 2.31 -21.08
CA LYS A 64 -1.68 3.73 -21.05
C LYS A 64 -2.93 4.59 -20.95
N LEU A 65 -2.88 5.60 -20.09
CA LEU A 65 -4.03 6.47 -19.83
C LEU A 65 -4.42 7.31 -21.05
N GLU A 66 -3.46 7.61 -21.92
CA GLU A 66 -3.71 8.34 -23.18
C GLU A 66 -4.59 7.56 -24.15
N GLU A 67 -4.64 6.22 -24.02
CA GLU A 67 -5.45 5.33 -24.87
C GLU A 67 -6.88 5.16 -24.37
N VAL A 68 -7.25 5.79 -23.27
CA VAL A 68 -8.58 5.69 -22.65
C VAL A 68 -9.27 7.05 -22.63
N ASP A 69 -10.54 7.08 -23.01
CA ASP A 69 -11.42 8.23 -22.79
C ASP A 69 -12.06 8.12 -21.40
N PHE A 70 -11.58 8.91 -20.44
CA PHE A 70 -12.04 8.89 -19.05
C PHE A 70 -13.49 9.35 -18.84
N LYS A 71 -14.11 9.99 -19.82
CA LYS A 71 -15.54 10.36 -19.72
C LYS A 71 -16.45 9.15 -19.92
N THR A 72 -15.97 8.16 -20.66
CA THR A 72 -16.73 6.97 -21.05
C THR A 72 -16.07 5.66 -20.64
N MET A 73 -14.82 5.71 -20.22
CA MET A 73 -13.93 4.58 -19.99
C MET A 73 -13.70 3.70 -21.23
N ARG A 74 -13.96 4.25 -22.42
CA ARG A 74 -13.79 3.55 -23.69
C ARG A 74 -12.35 3.65 -24.18
N SER A 75 -11.85 2.57 -24.79
CA SER A 75 -10.61 2.62 -25.55
C SER A 75 -10.74 3.59 -26.74
N LYS A 76 -9.72 4.42 -26.94
CA LYS A 76 -9.59 5.28 -28.13
C LYS A 76 -9.19 4.48 -29.38
N LEU A 77 -8.62 3.28 -29.20
CA LEU A 77 -8.17 2.39 -30.27
C LEU A 77 -9.30 1.46 -30.75
N PHE A 78 -10.13 1.00 -29.81
CA PHE A 78 -11.20 0.01 -30.09
C PHE A 78 -12.53 0.54 -29.57
N SER A 79 -13.45 0.85 -30.47
CA SER A 79 -14.72 1.50 -30.13
C SER A 79 -15.72 0.63 -29.33
N ASN A 80 -15.50 -0.67 -29.26
CA ASN A 80 -16.34 -1.63 -28.54
C ASN A 80 -15.67 -2.15 -27.24
N LEU A 81 -14.52 -1.56 -26.84
CA LEU A 81 -13.75 -1.98 -25.65
C LEU A 81 -13.81 -0.88 -24.57
N TYR A 82 -14.15 -1.29 -23.36
CA TYR A 82 -14.10 -0.47 -22.16
C TYR A 82 -13.02 -1.01 -21.22
N LEU A 83 -12.27 -0.12 -20.60
CA LEU A 83 -11.11 -0.44 -19.75
C LEU A 83 -11.32 0.17 -18.37
N VAL A 84 -11.35 -0.67 -17.34
CA VAL A 84 -11.74 -0.26 -15.99
C VAL A 84 -10.86 -0.90 -14.90
N GLY A 85 -10.76 -0.24 -13.77
CA GLY A 85 -10.09 -0.79 -12.58
C GLY A 85 -8.58 -0.97 -12.74
N ASP A 86 -8.08 -2.07 -12.23
CA ASP A 86 -6.64 -2.33 -12.09
C ASP A 86 -5.89 -2.59 -13.42
N ILE A 87 -6.60 -2.73 -14.52
CA ILE A 87 -5.97 -2.81 -15.84
C ILE A 87 -5.40 -1.47 -16.31
N LEU A 88 -5.86 -0.36 -15.72
CA LEU A 88 -5.38 0.98 -16.04
C LEU A 88 -4.01 1.22 -15.36
N ASN A 89 -3.10 1.86 -16.08
CA ASN A 89 -1.79 2.24 -15.53
C ASN A 89 -1.92 3.41 -14.55
N ILE A 90 -2.51 3.14 -13.37
CA ILE A 90 -2.71 4.10 -12.30
C ILE A 90 -2.03 3.59 -11.04
N ASP A 91 -0.93 4.23 -10.66
CA ASP A 91 -0.28 3.97 -9.38
C ASP A 91 -1.09 4.61 -8.25
N ARG A 92 -1.33 3.85 -7.19
CA ARG A 92 -2.15 4.27 -6.05
C ARG A 92 -1.64 3.69 -4.73
N PRO A 93 -1.91 4.34 -3.60
CA PRO A 93 -1.61 3.78 -2.29
C PRO A 93 -2.33 2.45 -2.07
N SER A 94 -1.75 1.59 -1.23
CA SER A 94 -2.42 0.37 -0.77
C SER A 94 -3.64 0.72 0.10
N GLY A 95 -4.58 -0.23 0.21
CA GLY A 95 -5.84 -0.06 0.95
C GLY A 95 -7.06 0.00 0.02
N GLY A 96 -8.11 0.67 0.40
CA GLY A 96 -9.38 0.72 -0.33
C GLY A 96 -9.36 1.44 -1.68
N TYR A 97 -8.25 2.07 -2.06
CA TYR A 97 -8.15 2.86 -3.29
C TYR A 97 -8.37 2.04 -4.57
N SER A 98 -7.88 0.79 -4.62
CA SER A 98 -8.12 -0.11 -5.77
C SER A 98 -9.60 -0.40 -5.96
N LEU A 99 -10.31 -0.72 -4.87
CA LEU A 99 -11.75 -0.97 -4.92
C LEU A 99 -12.51 0.27 -5.36
N GLN A 100 -12.18 1.44 -4.84
CA GLN A 100 -12.80 2.70 -5.24
C GLN A 100 -12.58 3.00 -6.72
N LEU A 101 -11.37 2.77 -7.24
CA LEU A 101 -11.08 2.90 -8.67
C LEU A 101 -11.94 1.95 -9.51
N CYS A 102 -12.02 0.67 -9.12
CA CYS A 102 -12.82 -0.32 -9.83
C CYS A 102 -14.31 0.06 -9.86
N TRP A 103 -14.88 0.50 -8.74
CA TRP A 103 -16.27 0.90 -8.66
C TRP A 103 -16.56 2.14 -9.50
N THR A 104 -15.72 3.17 -9.38
CA THR A 104 -15.91 4.43 -10.12
C THR A 104 -15.81 4.22 -11.63
N THR A 105 -14.74 3.56 -12.08
CA THR A 105 -14.53 3.34 -13.51
C THR A 105 -15.53 2.34 -14.09
N GLY A 106 -15.93 1.31 -13.31
CA GLY A 106 -16.97 0.36 -13.70
C GLY A 106 -18.33 1.02 -13.86
N TYR A 107 -18.70 1.92 -12.94
CA TYR A 107 -19.94 2.70 -13.04
C TYR A 107 -19.98 3.59 -14.29
N VAL A 108 -18.89 4.32 -14.56
CA VAL A 108 -18.77 5.18 -15.73
C VAL A 108 -18.86 4.37 -17.03
N ALA A 109 -18.13 3.26 -17.12
CA ALA A 109 -18.15 2.38 -18.28
C ALA A 109 -19.53 1.78 -18.53
N GLY A 110 -20.17 1.24 -17.48
CA GLY A 110 -21.50 0.64 -17.57
C GLY A 110 -22.58 1.66 -17.99
N SER A 111 -22.56 2.85 -17.39
CA SER A 111 -23.47 3.94 -17.76
C SER A 111 -23.29 4.38 -19.22
N SER A 112 -22.03 4.48 -19.67
CA SER A 112 -21.73 4.85 -21.06
C SER A 112 -22.11 3.77 -22.06
N ALA A 113 -21.93 2.50 -21.72
CA ALA A 113 -22.32 1.38 -22.57
C ALA A 113 -23.84 1.28 -22.75
N ALA A 114 -24.59 1.49 -21.65
CA ALA A 114 -26.06 1.46 -21.67
C ALA A 114 -26.66 2.56 -22.53
N GLN A 115 -26.09 3.78 -22.50
CA GLN A 115 -26.58 4.91 -23.33
C GLN A 115 -26.39 4.70 -24.85
N LYS A 116 -25.49 3.81 -25.24
CA LYS A 116 -25.23 3.54 -26.67
C LYS A 116 -26.12 2.42 -27.24
N SER A 117 -26.85 1.72 -26.38
CA SER A 117 -27.76 0.63 -26.78
C SER A 117 -29.18 1.12 -27.10
N LEU A 118 -29.44 2.40 -26.97
CA LEU A 118 -30.67 3.09 -27.34
C LEU A 118 -30.46 3.93 -28.62
#